data_4fada84743d85c91cc59131fb07338b2
#
_entry.id   4fada84743d85c91cc59131fb07338b2
#
_cell.length_a   1.000
_cell.length_b   1.000
_cell.length_c   1.000
_cell.angle_alpha   90.00
_cell.angle_beta   90.00
_cell.angle_gamma   90.00
#
_symmetry.space_group_name_H-M   'P 1'
#
loop_
_entity.id
_entity.type
_entity.pdbx_description
1 polymer ?
#
loop_
_entity_poly.entity_id
_entity_poly.type
_entity_poly.pdbx_seq_one_letter_code
_entity_poly.pdbx_strand_id
1 'polypeptide(L)'
;MEILKAENIYKSFGENKVLKGASLTLNKGEIVSLLGVSGGGKTTLFNVLSGISKPDSGRVLLNGDDITGKPGSVSYMLQKDLLLPYRKVIDNVTLPLVVNKVSKKEAREQAEPLFKTFGLDGTQYKYPSQLSGGMRQRAALLRTYLSSNGVALLDEPFSALDTITKAVIHKWYLDVMQSIDLSTVFITHDIDEAILLSDRIYILADGVCSNEIKIDCPKPVSYTHLTLPTTERV
;
A
#
# COMPACT_ATOMS: atom_id res chain seq x y z
N MET A 1 -6.41 -13.06 12.62
CA MET A 1 -6.83 -12.04 13.62
C MET A 1 -7.01 -10.72 12.90
N GLU A 2 -8.20 -10.11 12.99
CA GLU A 2 -8.47 -8.80 12.36
C GLU A 2 -7.62 -7.71 13.01
N ILE A 3 -6.88 -6.96 12.18
CA ILE A 3 -6.06 -5.82 12.62
C ILE A 3 -6.71 -4.48 12.25
N LEU A 4 -7.35 -4.39 11.06
CA LEU A 4 -8.07 -3.21 10.61
C LEU A 4 -9.49 -3.61 10.19
N LYS A 5 -10.48 -2.82 10.58
CA LYS A 5 -11.88 -3.03 10.21
C LYS A 5 -12.57 -1.71 9.91
N ALA A 6 -13.23 -1.63 8.76
CA ALA A 6 -14.17 -0.58 8.42
C ALA A 6 -15.59 -1.14 8.50
N GLU A 7 -16.47 -0.48 9.23
CA GLU A 7 -17.85 -0.92 9.43
C GLU A 7 -18.83 0.14 8.93
N ASN A 8 -19.60 -0.22 7.90
CA ASN A 8 -20.71 0.57 7.36
C ASN A 8 -20.34 2.03 7.11
N ILE A 9 -19.25 2.26 6.37
CA ILE A 9 -18.76 3.62 6.09
C ILE A 9 -19.65 4.32 5.08
N TYR A 10 -20.24 5.43 5.49
CA TYR A 10 -20.98 6.36 4.63
C TYR A 10 -20.21 7.66 4.49
N LYS A 11 -20.12 8.18 3.26
CA LYS A 11 -19.48 9.46 2.97
C LYS A 11 -20.12 10.15 1.79
N SER A 12 -20.49 11.40 1.99
CA SER A 12 -21.06 12.28 0.96
C SER A 12 -20.24 13.57 0.82
N PHE A 13 -20.28 14.16 -0.36
CA PHE A 13 -19.76 15.49 -0.63
C PHE A 13 -20.90 16.33 -1.28
N GLY A 14 -21.52 17.19 -0.50
CA GLY A 14 -22.77 17.83 -0.88
C GLY A 14 -23.87 16.77 -1.08
N GLU A 15 -24.52 16.81 -2.23
CA GLU A 15 -25.57 15.82 -2.59
C GLU A 15 -25.02 14.49 -3.12
N ASN A 16 -23.71 14.43 -3.45
CA ASN A 16 -23.11 13.24 -4.00
C ASN A 16 -22.72 12.23 -2.91
N LYS A 17 -23.47 11.12 -2.82
CA LYS A 17 -23.21 10.00 -1.91
C LYS A 17 -22.16 9.07 -2.53
N VAL A 18 -20.90 9.17 -2.06
CA VAL A 18 -19.75 8.43 -2.60
C VAL A 18 -19.62 7.05 -1.94
N LEU A 19 -19.74 6.96 -0.62
CA LEU A 19 -19.76 5.68 0.10
C LEU A 19 -21.14 5.49 0.73
N LYS A 20 -21.67 4.27 0.60
CA LYS A 20 -23.05 3.93 0.95
C LYS A 20 -23.13 2.69 1.85
N GLY A 21 -22.24 2.60 2.85
CA GLY A 21 -22.14 1.46 3.75
C GLY A 21 -20.97 0.54 3.40
N ALA A 22 -19.87 1.09 2.88
CA ALA A 22 -18.68 0.31 2.57
C ALA A 22 -18.09 -0.33 3.84
N SER A 23 -17.81 -1.63 3.77
CA SER A 23 -17.19 -2.38 4.87
C SER A 23 -16.07 -3.25 4.33
N LEU A 24 -14.95 -3.32 5.06
CA LEU A 24 -13.84 -4.23 4.75
C LEU A 24 -13.10 -4.61 6.04
N THR A 25 -12.40 -5.73 5.99
CA THR A 25 -11.53 -6.20 7.05
C THR A 25 -10.15 -6.53 6.50
N LEU A 26 -9.13 -6.40 7.35
CA LEU A 26 -7.76 -6.81 7.08
C LEU A 26 -7.24 -7.61 8.26
N ASN A 27 -6.71 -8.80 8.01
CA ASN A 27 -6.06 -9.61 9.03
C ASN A 27 -4.57 -9.28 9.15
N LYS A 28 -3.99 -9.63 10.29
CA LYS A 28 -2.56 -9.47 10.50
C LYS A 28 -1.75 -10.29 9.48
N GLY A 29 -0.77 -9.65 8.82
CA GLY A 29 0.09 -10.24 7.80
C GLY A 29 -0.60 -10.45 6.44
N GLU A 30 -1.84 -10.01 6.28
CA GLU A 30 -2.62 -10.19 5.05
C GLU A 30 -2.38 -9.06 4.06
N ILE A 31 -2.45 -9.37 2.78
CA ILE A 31 -2.48 -8.42 1.67
C ILE A 31 -3.88 -8.46 1.05
N VAL A 32 -4.58 -7.34 1.13
CA VAL A 32 -5.92 -7.17 0.56
C VAL A 32 -5.87 -6.15 -0.57
N SER A 33 -6.51 -6.42 -1.70
CA SER A 33 -6.71 -5.41 -2.74
C SER A 33 -8.14 -4.87 -2.75
N LEU A 34 -8.25 -3.59 -3.13
CA LEU A 34 -9.50 -2.90 -3.38
C LEU A 34 -9.61 -2.56 -4.86
N LEU A 35 -10.42 -3.33 -5.59
CA LEU A 35 -10.76 -3.09 -6.99
C LEU A 35 -12.00 -2.21 -7.12
N GLY A 36 -12.12 -1.51 -8.23
CA GLY A 36 -13.31 -0.74 -8.60
C GLY A 36 -13.02 0.26 -9.70
N VAL A 37 -14.07 0.75 -10.31
CA VAL A 37 -13.95 1.74 -11.42
C VAL A 37 -13.31 3.05 -10.94
N SER A 38 -12.71 3.79 -11.87
CA SER A 38 -12.20 5.14 -11.57
C SER A 38 -13.36 6.04 -11.11
N GLY A 39 -13.12 6.82 -10.06
CA GLY A 39 -14.17 7.65 -9.45
C GLY A 39 -15.16 6.88 -8.54
N GLY A 40 -15.04 5.56 -8.38
CA GLY A 40 -15.95 4.73 -7.58
C GLY A 40 -15.82 4.87 -6.05
N GLY A 41 -14.99 5.80 -5.55
CA GLY A 41 -14.87 6.09 -4.11
C GLY A 41 -13.70 5.39 -3.39
N LYS A 42 -12.80 4.67 -4.10
CA LYS A 42 -11.66 3.96 -3.50
C LYS A 42 -10.76 4.88 -2.66
N THR A 43 -10.30 5.98 -3.25
CA THR A 43 -9.48 6.98 -2.54
C THR A 43 -10.25 7.65 -1.40
N THR A 44 -11.58 7.84 -1.55
CA THR A 44 -12.43 8.33 -0.45
C THR A 44 -12.44 7.34 0.72
N LEU A 45 -12.57 6.05 0.45
CA LEU A 45 -12.51 5.01 1.47
C LEU A 45 -11.13 5.01 2.16
N PHE A 46 -10.04 5.10 1.40
CA PHE A 46 -8.68 5.19 1.95
C PHE A 46 -8.47 6.44 2.82
N ASN A 47 -9.02 7.58 2.42
CA ASN A 47 -8.99 8.79 3.25
C ASN A 47 -9.76 8.63 4.56
N VAL A 48 -10.84 7.83 4.55
CA VAL A 48 -11.57 7.49 5.79
C VAL A 48 -10.77 6.52 6.65
N LEU A 49 -10.21 5.45 6.05
CA LEU A 49 -9.41 4.45 6.76
C LEU A 49 -8.17 5.05 7.42
N SER A 50 -7.52 6.02 6.75
CA SER A 50 -6.34 6.73 7.28
C SER A 50 -6.67 7.84 8.27
N GLY A 51 -7.97 8.13 8.49
CA GLY A 51 -8.44 9.21 9.37
C GLY A 51 -8.29 10.61 8.80
N ILE A 52 -7.82 10.78 7.56
CA ILE A 52 -7.71 12.09 6.88
C ILE A 52 -9.09 12.70 6.64
N SER A 53 -10.08 11.85 6.32
CA SER A 53 -11.47 12.26 6.15
C SER A 53 -12.35 11.57 7.18
N LYS A 54 -13.17 12.35 7.90
CA LYS A 54 -14.16 11.77 8.80
C LYS A 54 -15.36 11.26 7.98
N PRO A 55 -15.86 10.04 8.21
CA PRO A 55 -17.08 9.54 7.58
C PRO A 55 -18.31 10.28 8.13
N ASP A 56 -19.41 10.24 7.38
CA ASP A 56 -20.71 10.79 7.84
C ASP A 56 -21.33 9.83 8.87
N SER A 57 -21.14 8.51 8.69
CA SER A 57 -21.46 7.46 9.66
C SER A 57 -20.60 6.22 9.41
N GLY A 58 -20.65 5.29 10.36
CA GLY A 58 -19.75 4.13 10.40
C GLY A 58 -18.52 4.39 11.26
N ARG A 59 -17.65 3.39 11.38
CA ARG A 59 -16.44 3.48 12.18
C ARG A 59 -15.28 2.70 11.59
N VAL A 60 -14.07 3.08 11.97
CA VAL A 60 -12.82 2.41 11.63
C VAL A 60 -12.14 1.95 12.90
N LEU A 61 -11.84 0.67 12.99
CA LEU A 61 -11.18 0.06 14.15
C LEU A 61 -9.79 -0.44 13.76
N LEU A 62 -8.80 -0.15 14.60
CA LEU A 62 -7.44 -0.68 14.50
C LEU A 62 -7.13 -1.47 15.79
N ASN A 63 -6.87 -2.77 15.69
CA ASN A 63 -6.70 -3.66 16.85
C ASN A 63 -7.87 -3.60 17.85
N GLY A 64 -9.09 -3.29 17.38
CA GLY A 64 -10.29 -3.12 18.21
C GLY A 64 -10.51 -1.69 18.73
N ASP A 65 -9.52 -0.81 18.66
CA ASP A 65 -9.64 0.59 19.07
C ASP A 65 -10.25 1.45 17.96
N ASP A 66 -11.17 2.34 18.32
CA ASP A 66 -11.79 3.28 17.38
C ASP A 66 -10.80 4.40 16.98
N ILE A 67 -10.41 4.39 15.72
CA ILE A 67 -9.53 5.38 15.09
C ILE A 67 -10.27 6.32 14.12
N THR A 68 -11.60 6.33 14.12
CA THR A 68 -12.40 7.10 13.18
C THR A 68 -12.05 8.58 13.21
N GLY A 69 -11.57 9.12 12.08
CA GLY A 69 -11.14 10.52 11.95
C GLY A 69 -9.88 10.88 12.76
N LYS A 70 -9.06 9.90 13.14
CA LYS A 70 -7.77 10.11 13.82
C LYS A 70 -6.63 9.85 12.84
N PRO A 71 -6.06 10.89 12.19
CA PRO A 71 -4.95 10.72 11.24
C PRO A 71 -3.69 10.24 11.95
N GLY A 72 -2.85 9.49 11.22
CA GLY A 72 -1.58 8.97 11.71
C GLY A 72 -1.66 7.61 12.42
N SER A 73 -2.85 7.05 12.60
CA SER A 73 -3.04 5.70 13.16
C SER A 73 -2.68 4.60 12.14
N VAL A 74 -2.90 4.86 10.86
CA VAL A 74 -2.62 3.97 9.74
C VAL A 74 -1.73 4.70 8.73
N SER A 75 -0.69 4.05 8.23
CA SER A 75 0.20 4.65 7.23
C SER A 75 -0.42 4.65 5.85
N TYR A 76 -0.20 5.72 5.09
CA TYR A 76 -0.79 5.92 3.78
C TYR A 76 0.28 6.30 2.75
N MET A 77 0.47 5.45 1.75
CA MET A 77 1.28 5.71 0.58
C MET A 77 0.37 6.18 -0.55
N LEU A 78 0.52 7.42 -0.96
CA LEU A 78 -0.22 8.01 -2.07
C LEU A 78 0.32 7.49 -3.42
N GLN A 79 -0.47 7.61 -4.48
CA GLN A 79 -0.16 7.16 -5.83
C GLN A 79 1.21 7.67 -6.34
N LYS A 80 1.54 8.94 -6.05
CA LYS A 80 2.85 9.51 -6.34
C LYS A 80 3.80 9.23 -5.18
N ASP A 81 5.08 8.98 -5.47
CA ASP A 81 6.11 8.71 -4.45
C ASP A 81 6.29 9.85 -3.44
N LEU A 82 6.03 11.10 -3.85
CA LEU A 82 6.13 12.32 -3.05
C LEU A 82 7.43 12.40 -2.23
N LEU A 83 8.53 11.90 -2.78
CA LEU A 83 9.83 12.10 -2.19
C LEU A 83 10.25 13.56 -2.34
N LEU A 84 10.77 14.14 -1.27
CA LEU A 84 11.24 15.51 -1.25
C LEU A 84 12.50 15.63 -2.10
N PRO A 85 12.49 16.37 -3.24
CA PRO A 85 13.55 16.32 -4.24
C PRO A 85 14.90 16.85 -3.74
N TYR A 86 14.88 17.74 -2.75
CA TYR A 86 16.07 18.35 -2.17
C TYR A 86 16.59 17.65 -0.91
N ARG A 87 16.00 16.51 -0.53
CA ARG A 87 16.46 15.67 0.57
C ARG A 87 17.05 14.37 0.04
N LYS A 88 18.07 13.86 0.73
CA LYS A 88 18.62 12.53 0.46
C LYS A 88 17.58 11.45 0.71
N VAL A 89 17.73 10.29 0.10
CA VAL A 89 16.79 9.17 0.25
C VAL A 89 16.63 8.77 1.71
N ILE A 90 17.72 8.66 2.45
CA ILE A 90 17.68 8.35 3.90
C ILE A 90 16.85 9.38 4.68
N ASP A 91 16.98 10.68 4.36
CA ASP A 91 16.21 11.75 5.02
C ASP A 91 14.74 11.78 4.58
N ASN A 92 14.41 11.22 3.40
CA ASN A 92 13.06 11.04 2.95
C ASN A 92 12.36 9.89 3.70
N VAL A 93 13.01 8.74 3.78
CA VAL A 93 12.41 7.55 4.40
C VAL A 93 12.29 7.69 5.91
N THR A 94 13.20 8.42 6.56
CA THR A 94 13.17 8.66 8.00
C THR A 94 12.28 9.84 8.42
N LEU A 95 11.73 10.59 7.46
CA LEU A 95 10.92 11.78 7.76
C LEU A 95 9.80 11.54 8.76
N PRO A 96 8.99 10.45 8.67
CA PRO A 96 7.93 10.19 9.63
C PRO A 96 8.44 10.03 11.07
N LEU A 97 9.57 9.35 11.26
CA LEU A 97 10.18 9.17 12.59
C LEU A 97 10.61 10.52 13.17
N VAL A 98 11.23 11.38 12.35
CA VAL A 98 11.66 12.71 12.78
C VAL A 98 10.47 13.61 13.12
N VAL A 99 9.37 13.53 12.37
CA VAL A 99 8.11 14.23 12.68
C VAL A 99 7.55 13.77 14.03
N ASN A 100 7.67 12.47 14.33
CA ASN A 100 7.29 11.86 15.61
C ASN A 100 8.36 12.06 16.72
N LYS A 101 9.25 13.07 16.55
CA LYS A 101 10.25 13.50 17.55
C LYS A 101 11.38 12.50 17.82
N VAL A 102 11.57 11.47 16.98
CA VAL A 102 12.77 10.62 17.00
C VAL A 102 13.96 11.47 16.51
N SER A 103 15.10 11.37 17.16
CA SER A 103 16.30 12.11 16.73
C SER A 103 16.72 11.69 15.31
N LYS A 104 17.26 12.62 14.53
CA LYS A 104 17.68 12.34 13.15
C LYS A 104 18.73 11.22 13.07
N LYS A 105 19.61 11.13 14.09
CA LYS A 105 20.62 10.08 14.19
C LYS A 105 19.95 8.72 14.39
N GLU A 106 19.14 8.61 15.40
CA GLU A 106 18.41 7.38 15.73
C GLU A 106 17.48 6.91 14.58
N ALA A 107 16.75 7.84 13.96
CA ALA A 107 15.90 7.55 12.81
C ALA A 107 16.71 6.95 11.63
N ARG A 108 17.92 7.45 11.37
CA ARG A 108 18.81 6.90 10.35
C ARG A 108 19.34 5.52 10.74
N GLU A 109 19.74 5.32 12.01
CA GLU A 109 20.20 4.04 12.52
C GLU A 109 19.10 2.96 12.39
N GLN A 110 17.84 3.31 12.62
CA GLN A 110 16.70 2.40 12.40
C GLN A 110 16.45 2.10 10.92
N ALA A 111 16.64 3.06 10.03
CA ALA A 111 16.38 2.88 8.60
C ALA A 111 17.50 2.16 7.84
N GLU A 112 18.77 2.35 8.24
CA GLU A 112 19.95 1.88 7.51
C GLU A 112 19.88 0.38 7.15
N PRO A 113 19.58 -0.57 8.08
CA PRO A 113 19.52 -2.00 7.75
C PRO A 113 18.39 -2.34 6.76
N LEU A 114 17.33 -1.54 6.73
CA LEU A 114 16.18 -1.78 5.87
C LEU A 114 16.46 -1.44 4.40
N PHE A 115 17.45 -0.62 4.10
CA PHE A 115 17.81 -0.31 2.72
C PHE A 115 18.14 -1.56 1.90
N LYS A 116 18.85 -2.52 2.50
CA LYS A 116 19.15 -3.81 1.85
C LYS A 116 17.87 -4.62 1.64
N THR A 117 17.03 -4.77 2.65
CA THR A 117 15.73 -5.48 2.57
C THR A 117 14.84 -4.90 1.47
N PHE A 118 14.79 -3.58 1.36
CA PHE A 118 14.00 -2.89 0.34
C PHE A 118 14.69 -2.76 -1.02
N GLY A 119 15.88 -3.38 -1.20
CA GLY A 119 16.62 -3.36 -2.47
C GLY A 119 17.10 -1.95 -2.87
N LEU A 120 17.43 -1.14 -1.88
CA LEU A 120 17.89 0.24 -2.01
C LEU A 120 19.34 0.42 -1.53
N ASP A 121 20.08 -0.66 -1.34
CA ASP A 121 21.45 -0.61 -0.84
C ASP A 121 22.34 0.31 -1.71
N GLY A 122 23.18 1.11 -1.07
CA GLY A 122 24.04 2.09 -1.74
C GLY A 122 23.32 3.36 -2.25
N THR A 123 22.02 3.54 -1.95
CA THR A 123 21.26 4.73 -2.38
C THR A 123 20.95 5.71 -1.26
N GLN A 124 21.32 5.40 -0.03
CA GLN A 124 20.97 6.17 1.17
C GLN A 124 21.24 7.67 1.03
N TYR A 125 22.39 7.99 0.45
CA TYR A 125 22.87 9.38 0.33
C TYR A 125 22.63 10.01 -1.05
N LYS A 126 21.96 9.30 -1.97
CA LYS A 126 21.50 9.83 -3.26
C LYS A 126 20.27 10.72 -3.09
N TYR A 127 19.99 11.52 -4.12
CA TYR A 127 18.74 12.29 -4.23
C TYR A 127 17.70 11.52 -5.04
N PRO A 128 16.40 11.80 -4.88
CA PRO A 128 15.33 11.13 -5.64
C PRO A 128 15.52 11.18 -7.17
N SER A 129 16.10 12.27 -7.69
CA SER A 129 16.40 12.41 -9.12
C SER A 129 17.45 11.42 -9.66
N GLN A 130 18.24 10.80 -8.78
CA GLN A 130 19.25 9.80 -9.13
C GLN A 130 18.74 8.35 -9.03
N LEU A 131 17.43 8.18 -8.73
CA LEU A 131 16.78 6.88 -8.61
C LEU A 131 15.93 6.58 -9.84
N SER A 132 15.85 5.30 -10.22
CA SER A 132 14.83 4.83 -11.17
C SER A 132 13.42 4.97 -10.58
N GLY A 133 12.38 4.90 -11.44
CA GLY A 133 10.99 4.93 -10.98
C GLY A 133 10.68 3.85 -9.94
N GLY A 134 11.10 2.61 -10.19
CA GLY A 134 10.94 1.50 -9.25
C GLY A 134 11.68 1.72 -7.93
N MET A 135 12.89 2.29 -7.97
CA MET A 135 13.63 2.62 -6.74
C MET A 135 12.95 3.73 -5.93
N ARG A 136 12.33 4.72 -6.58
CA ARG A 136 11.53 5.73 -5.88
C ARG A 136 10.31 5.12 -5.20
N GLN A 137 9.61 4.19 -5.87
CA GLN A 137 8.48 3.47 -5.27
C GLN A 137 8.92 2.64 -4.05
N ARG A 138 10.05 1.94 -4.14
CA ARG A 138 10.62 1.21 -3.01
C ARG A 138 10.96 2.14 -1.83
N ALA A 139 11.52 3.31 -2.11
CA ALA A 139 11.82 4.30 -1.07
C ALA A 139 10.54 4.87 -0.43
N ALA A 140 9.48 5.10 -1.22
CA ALA A 140 8.17 5.51 -0.70
C ALA A 140 7.54 4.42 0.17
N LEU A 141 7.65 3.15 -0.22
CA LEU A 141 7.17 2.03 0.59
C LEU A 141 7.98 1.88 1.89
N LEU A 142 9.30 2.03 1.84
CA LEU A 142 10.15 2.03 3.05
C LEU A 142 9.76 3.16 4.01
N ARG A 143 9.51 4.37 3.49
CA ARG A 143 8.99 5.49 4.29
C ARG A 143 7.64 5.14 4.95
N THR A 144 6.75 4.50 4.20
CA THR A 144 5.43 4.09 4.69
C THR A 144 5.56 3.02 5.76
N TYR A 145 6.45 2.05 5.58
CA TYR A 145 6.76 1.02 6.57
C TYR A 145 7.28 1.61 7.88
N LEU A 146 8.25 2.52 7.81
CA LEU A 146 8.84 3.18 8.99
C LEU A 146 7.83 4.06 9.76
N SER A 147 6.72 4.44 9.14
CA SER A 147 5.63 5.17 9.81
C SER A 147 4.50 4.26 10.27
N SER A 148 4.55 2.95 9.96
CA SER A 148 3.41 2.06 10.17
C SER A 148 3.33 1.54 11.61
N ASN A 149 2.08 1.34 12.05
CA ASN A 149 1.72 0.57 13.23
C ASN A 149 1.26 -0.84 12.83
N GLY A 150 1.97 -1.48 11.87
CA GLY A 150 1.64 -2.80 11.33
C GLY A 150 0.60 -2.79 10.20
N VAL A 151 0.05 -1.62 9.83
CA VAL A 151 -0.91 -1.47 8.72
C VAL A 151 -0.50 -0.35 7.78
N ALA A 152 -0.55 -0.62 6.48
CA ALA A 152 -0.34 0.37 5.42
C ALA A 152 -1.45 0.32 4.37
N LEU A 153 -1.86 1.50 3.92
CA LEU A 153 -2.73 1.71 2.77
C LEU A 153 -1.87 2.17 1.58
N LEU A 154 -1.98 1.50 0.44
CA LEU A 154 -1.19 1.80 -0.75
C LEU A 154 -2.12 2.17 -1.91
N ASP A 155 -2.08 3.42 -2.35
CA ASP A 155 -2.94 3.91 -3.44
C ASP A 155 -2.23 3.77 -4.78
N GLU A 156 -2.64 2.79 -5.58
CA GLU A 156 -2.08 2.46 -6.90
C GLU A 156 -0.53 2.41 -6.92
N PRO A 157 0.11 1.63 -6.04
CA PRO A 157 1.56 1.73 -5.81
C PRO A 157 2.42 1.39 -7.04
N PHE A 158 1.85 0.74 -8.06
CA PHE A 158 2.60 0.29 -9.23
C PHE A 158 2.10 0.89 -10.55
N SER A 159 1.11 1.80 -10.53
CA SER A 159 0.46 2.35 -11.74
C SER A 159 1.40 3.16 -12.63
N ALA A 160 2.43 3.79 -12.07
CA ALA A 160 3.38 4.63 -12.80
C ALA A 160 4.54 3.85 -13.45
N LEU A 161 4.51 2.52 -13.43
CA LEU A 161 5.59 1.65 -13.93
C LEU A 161 5.21 1.00 -15.27
N ASP A 162 6.20 0.82 -16.15
CA ASP A 162 6.05 0.03 -17.35
C ASP A 162 5.90 -1.48 -17.03
N THR A 163 5.39 -2.27 -17.97
CA THR A 163 5.04 -3.68 -17.77
C THR A 163 6.23 -4.54 -17.29
N ILE A 164 7.44 -4.30 -17.84
CA ILE A 164 8.64 -5.09 -17.46
C ILE A 164 9.04 -4.74 -16.01
N THR A 165 9.06 -3.45 -15.70
CA THR A 165 9.38 -2.97 -14.36
C THR A 165 8.33 -3.44 -13.34
N LYS A 166 7.02 -3.48 -13.70
CA LYS A 166 5.95 -4.01 -12.85
C LYS A 166 6.24 -5.46 -12.43
N ALA A 167 6.56 -6.35 -13.37
CA ALA A 167 6.81 -7.75 -13.06
C ALA A 167 7.95 -7.93 -12.04
N VAL A 168 9.04 -7.16 -12.18
CA VAL A 168 10.17 -7.18 -11.25
C VAL A 168 9.78 -6.65 -9.88
N ILE A 169 8.99 -5.58 -9.84
CA ILE A 169 8.61 -4.93 -8.57
C ILE A 169 7.54 -5.73 -7.83
N HIS A 170 6.63 -6.42 -8.52
CA HIS A 170 5.64 -7.30 -7.91
C HIS A 170 6.31 -8.46 -7.17
N LYS A 171 7.28 -9.13 -7.83
CA LYS A 171 8.07 -10.18 -7.18
C LYS A 171 8.79 -9.64 -5.95
N TRP A 172 9.51 -8.53 -6.10
CA TRP A 172 10.19 -7.88 -4.98
C TRP A 172 9.22 -7.52 -3.85
N TYR A 173 8.01 -7.00 -4.17
CA TYR A 173 7.01 -6.66 -3.17
C TYR A 173 6.58 -7.88 -2.36
N LEU A 174 6.30 -9.00 -3.00
CA LEU A 174 5.96 -10.25 -2.32
C LEU A 174 7.10 -10.74 -1.42
N ASP A 175 8.35 -10.72 -1.93
CA ASP A 175 9.53 -11.11 -1.15
C ASP A 175 9.72 -10.23 0.10
N VAL A 176 9.53 -8.91 -0.04
CA VAL A 176 9.62 -7.97 1.08
C VAL A 176 8.49 -8.21 2.08
N MET A 177 7.24 -8.37 1.61
CA MET A 177 6.09 -8.58 2.50
C MET A 177 6.21 -9.86 3.34
N GLN A 178 6.95 -10.89 2.86
CA GLN A 178 7.27 -12.07 3.65
C GLN A 178 8.33 -11.82 4.72
N SER A 179 9.15 -10.79 4.57
CA SER A 179 10.28 -10.47 5.46
C SER A 179 9.97 -9.41 6.51
N ILE A 180 8.84 -8.71 6.39
CA ILE A 180 8.43 -7.63 7.29
C ILE A 180 7.05 -7.89 7.89
N ASP A 181 6.82 -7.42 9.12
CA ASP A 181 5.50 -7.50 9.77
C ASP A 181 4.64 -6.30 9.34
N LEU A 182 4.02 -6.40 8.17
CA LEU A 182 3.16 -5.36 7.61
C LEU A 182 1.92 -6.00 6.96
N SER A 183 0.74 -5.54 7.36
CA SER A 183 -0.53 -5.88 6.72
C SER A 183 -0.91 -4.75 5.76
N THR A 184 -1.36 -5.05 4.56
CA THR A 184 -1.61 -4.00 3.57
C THR A 184 -2.99 -4.10 2.93
N VAL A 185 -3.61 -2.93 2.73
CA VAL A 185 -4.69 -2.77 1.76
C VAL A 185 -4.16 -1.93 0.62
N PHE A 186 -4.25 -2.39 -0.62
CA PHE A 186 -3.85 -1.58 -1.75
C PHE A 186 -4.97 -1.42 -2.78
N ILE A 187 -5.03 -0.24 -3.37
CA ILE A 187 -5.91 0.06 -4.50
C ILE A 187 -5.18 -0.31 -5.79
N THR A 188 -5.87 -1.01 -6.67
CA THR A 188 -5.46 -1.16 -8.06
C THR A 188 -6.68 -1.17 -8.98
N HIS A 189 -6.48 -0.88 -10.26
CA HIS A 189 -7.45 -1.09 -11.33
C HIS A 189 -7.07 -2.26 -12.23
N ASP A 190 -5.92 -2.90 -11.96
CA ASP A 190 -5.36 -4.03 -12.68
C ASP A 190 -5.76 -5.34 -11.96
N ILE A 191 -6.57 -6.17 -12.66
CA ILE A 191 -7.09 -7.41 -12.11
C ILE A 191 -5.98 -8.44 -11.91
N ASP A 192 -5.02 -8.52 -12.84
CA ASP A 192 -3.90 -9.46 -12.75
C ASP A 192 -3.02 -9.11 -11.55
N GLU A 193 -2.78 -7.83 -11.31
CA GLU A 193 -2.07 -7.32 -10.14
C GLU A 193 -2.78 -7.71 -8.83
N ALA A 194 -4.11 -7.52 -8.77
CA ALA A 194 -4.90 -7.89 -7.60
C ALA A 194 -4.83 -9.40 -7.31
N ILE A 195 -4.96 -10.24 -8.33
CA ILE A 195 -4.89 -11.70 -8.19
C ILE A 195 -3.49 -12.15 -7.77
N LEU A 196 -2.45 -11.57 -8.38
CA LEU A 196 -1.06 -11.95 -8.12
C LEU A 196 -0.59 -11.61 -6.71
N LEU A 197 -0.99 -10.43 -6.20
CA LEU A 197 -0.41 -9.87 -4.99
C LEU A 197 -1.25 -10.09 -3.73
N SER A 198 -2.58 -10.30 -3.86
CA SER A 198 -3.48 -10.31 -2.70
C SER A 198 -3.81 -11.71 -2.19
N ASP A 199 -4.23 -11.77 -0.94
CA ASP A 199 -4.88 -12.93 -0.32
C ASP A 199 -6.41 -12.85 -0.48
N ARG A 200 -6.94 -11.59 -0.46
CA ARG A 200 -8.36 -11.30 -0.69
C ARG A 200 -8.52 -10.03 -1.53
N ILE A 201 -9.61 -9.99 -2.28
CA ILE A 201 -9.97 -8.86 -3.13
C ILE A 201 -11.36 -8.37 -2.71
N TYR A 202 -11.49 -7.08 -2.43
CA TYR A 202 -12.77 -6.40 -2.32
C TYR A 202 -13.08 -5.64 -3.60
N ILE A 203 -14.33 -5.70 -4.05
CA ILE A 203 -14.80 -4.91 -5.19
C ILE A 203 -15.67 -3.77 -4.65
N LEU A 204 -15.21 -2.53 -4.84
CA LEU A 204 -16.00 -1.34 -4.53
C LEU A 204 -16.81 -0.94 -5.75
N ALA A 205 -18.12 -1.14 -5.68
CA ALA A 205 -19.09 -0.76 -6.69
C ALA A 205 -20.25 0.01 -6.04
N ASP A 206 -20.70 1.08 -6.67
CA ASP A 206 -21.79 1.93 -6.20
C ASP A 206 -21.68 2.41 -4.74
N GLY A 207 -20.46 2.58 -4.27
CA GLY A 207 -20.16 3.04 -2.90
C GLY A 207 -20.24 1.96 -1.83
N VAL A 208 -20.34 0.69 -2.22
CA VAL A 208 -20.40 -0.47 -1.32
C VAL A 208 -19.28 -1.45 -1.70
N CYS A 209 -18.65 -2.10 -0.72
CA CYS A 209 -17.81 -3.27 -0.97
C CYS A 209 -18.75 -4.48 -1.15
N SER A 210 -19.11 -4.77 -2.41
CA SER A 210 -20.19 -5.70 -2.74
C SER A 210 -19.77 -7.17 -2.73
N ASN A 211 -18.50 -7.45 -3.03
CA ASN A 211 -17.98 -8.81 -3.13
C ASN A 211 -16.62 -8.91 -2.43
N GLU A 212 -16.44 -9.99 -1.70
CA GLU A 212 -15.17 -10.43 -1.16
C GLU A 212 -14.76 -11.71 -1.90
N ILE A 213 -13.61 -11.69 -2.56
CA ILE A 213 -13.07 -12.83 -3.30
C ILE A 213 -11.80 -13.28 -2.60
N LYS A 214 -11.78 -14.52 -2.15
CA LYS A 214 -10.60 -15.15 -1.57
C LYS A 214 -9.73 -15.73 -2.68
N ILE A 215 -8.45 -15.51 -2.63
CA ILE A 215 -7.49 -16.03 -3.61
C ILE A 215 -6.82 -17.27 -3.04
N ASP A 216 -7.22 -18.43 -3.53
CA ASP A 216 -6.69 -19.73 -3.09
C ASP A 216 -5.53 -20.22 -4.00
N CYS A 217 -4.90 -19.31 -4.76
CA CYS A 217 -3.74 -19.66 -5.57
C CYS A 217 -2.46 -19.54 -4.74
N PRO A 218 -1.54 -20.54 -4.80
CA PRO A 218 -0.23 -20.38 -4.20
C PRO A 218 0.46 -19.19 -4.85
N LYS A 219 0.88 -18.22 -4.04
CA LYS A 219 1.63 -17.07 -4.54
C LYS A 219 2.91 -17.57 -5.20
N PRO A 220 3.26 -17.09 -6.41
CA PRO A 220 4.43 -17.60 -7.13
C PRO A 220 5.69 -17.28 -6.33
N VAL A 221 6.32 -18.33 -5.81
CA VAL A 221 7.61 -18.26 -5.09
C VAL A 221 8.75 -17.90 -6.05
N SER A 222 8.54 -18.04 -7.38
CA SER A 222 9.44 -17.54 -8.42
C SER A 222 8.74 -17.50 -9.78
N TYR A 223 9.00 -16.46 -10.57
CA TYR A 223 8.61 -16.35 -11.98
C TYR A 223 9.36 -17.33 -12.91
N THR A 224 10.09 -18.31 -12.39
CA THR A 224 10.91 -19.25 -13.17
C THR A 224 10.10 -20.23 -14.00
N HIS A 225 8.76 -20.23 -13.96
CA HIS A 225 7.92 -21.16 -14.71
C HIS A 225 6.95 -20.54 -15.73
N LEU A 226 7.02 -19.23 -15.96
CA LEU A 226 6.39 -18.63 -17.14
C LEU A 226 7.39 -18.57 -18.31
N THR A 227 7.89 -19.72 -18.74
CA THR A 227 8.44 -19.85 -20.08
C THR A 227 7.26 -19.85 -21.04
N LEU A 228 7.12 -18.76 -21.82
CA LEU A 228 6.31 -18.78 -23.03
C LEU A 228 6.72 -20.01 -23.87
N PRO A 229 5.77 -20.79 -24.39
CA PRO A 229 6.12 -21.86 -25.32
C PRO A 229 6.82 -21.23 -26.53
N THR A 230 8.06 -21.58 -26.73
CA THR A 230 8.81 -21.31 -27.97
C THR A 230 8.02 -21.93 -29.11
N THR A 231 7.33 -21.13 -29.91
CA THR A 231 6.85 -21.58 -31.22
C THR A 231 8.07 -21.88 -32.05
N GLU A 232 8.43 -23.17 -32.15
CA GLU A 232 9.31 -23.65 -33.20
C GLU A 232 8.64 -23.33 -34.55
N ARG A 233 9.26 -22.44 -35.30
CA ARG A 233 8.93 -22.27 -36.71
C ARG A 233 9.60 -23.44 -37.47
N VAL A 234 8.76 -24.26 -38.04
CA VAL A 234 9.13 -25.13 -39.19
C VAL A 234 9.16 -24.27 -40.44
#